data_d586ea9f65406ab50746d121e3b2fc97
#
_entry.id   d586ea9f65406ab50746d121e3b2fc97
#
_cell.length_a   1.000
_cell.length_b   1.000
_cell.length_c   1.000
_cell.angle_alpha   90.00
_cell.angle_beta   90.00
_cell.angle_gamma   90.00
#
_symmetry.space_group_name_H-M   'P 1'
#
loop_
_entity.id
_entity.type
_entity.pdbx_description
1 polymer ?
#
loop_
_entity_poly.entity_id
_entity_poly.type
_entity_poly.pdbx_seq_one_letter_code
_entity_poly.pdbx_strand_id
1 'polypeptide(L)'
;MTKTTRRSILAAGAAALALLGSPAQAITPAEIKARGKIIVGIQGDNPPWGFVTSAGKQDGLDADIATLFAKELGVQVEFVPLEVNNRIPALTTGRVDVLFATMAMLPERAKAVQFSKPYVANTIVLIGPKKDKITTNEDMAKYTIGVAKGAAQDTQVTKNAPSGTTIRRYDGDAPSIQALVSGQVQALGGNIFYMQRIEQGRPGEFENKLEFQNLYNGACTRLGEKEINAAINTFIDKIKANGELQKVYDKWMKVPVHKFPDSLEGITFTAS
;
A
#
# COMPACT_ATOMS: atom_id res chain seq x y z
N MET A 1 -11.20 -54.16 54.01
CA MET A 1 -9.91 -53.54 53.80
C MET A 1 -9.51 -53.82 52.37
N THR A 2 -9.84 -52.91 51.44
CA THR A 2 -9.56 -53.07 50.03
C THR A 2 -8.80 -51.82 49.53
N LYS A 3 -7.57 -52.03 49.09
CA LYS A 3 -6.68 -51.04 48.51
C LYS A 3 -7.14 -50.73 47.06
N THR A 4 -7.71 -49.59 46.84
CA THR A 4 -8.10 -49.13 45.48
C THR A 4 -6.95 -48.35 44.88
N THR A 5 -6.49 -48.79 43.74
CA THR A 5 -5.32 -48.40 42.95
C THR A 5 -5.48 -47.02 42.32
N ARG A 6 -4.54 -46.14 42.64
CA ARG A 6 -4.28 -44.83 41.94
C ARG A 6 -3.53 -45.08 40.62
N ARG A 7 -4.19 -45.42 39.55
CA ARG A 7 -3.54 -45.59 38.22
C ARG A 7 -4.48 -45.38 37.05
N SER A 8 -5.22 -44.28 36.97
CA SER A 8 -6.07 -44.02 35.78
C SER A 8 -6.36 -42.53 35.52
N ILE A 9 -5.47 -41.58 35.84
CA ILE A 9 -5.66 -40.12 35.55
C ILE A 9 -4.41 -39.52 34.87
N LEU A 10 -3.81 -40.20 33.91
CA LEU A 10 -2.67 -39.66 33.16
C LEU A 10 -2.75 -39.87 31.64
N ALA A 11 -3.93 -40.11 31.10
CA ALA A 11 -4.10 -40.34 29.65
C ALA A 11 -5.02 -39.33 28.93
N ALA A 12 -5.45 -38.23 29.57
CA ALA A 12 -6.37 -37.25 28.94
C ALA A 12 -5.74 -35.89 28.65
N GLY A 13 -4.41 -35.72 28.81
CA GLY A 13 -3.73 -34.44 28.70
C GLY A 13 -2.97 -34.18 27.38
N ALA A 14 -2.92 -35.13 26.43
CA ALA A 14 -2.01 -35.02 25.28
C ALA A 14 -2.68 -34.64 23.93
N ALA A 15 -4.01 -34.42 23.90
CA ALA A 15 -4.73 -34.13 22.64
C ALA A 15 -5.06 -32.65 22.39
N ALA A 16 -4.67 -31.72 23.27
CA ALA A 16 -5.10 -30.31 23.20
C ALA A 16 -4.02 -29.30 22.69
N LEU A 17 -2.87 -29.77 22.18
CA LEU A 17 -1.77 -28.87 21.77
C LEU A 17 -1.46 -28.87 20.26
N ALA A 18 -2.35 -29.33 19.40
CA ALA A 18 -2.14 -29.37 17.95
C ALA A 18 -2.85 -28.25 17.17
N LEU A 19 -3.29 -27.17 17.83
CA LEU A 19 -3.87 -25.97 17.18
C LEU A 19 -2.88 -24.79 17.14
N LEU A 20 -1.58 -25.05 17.17
CA LEU A 20 -0.56 -24.02 16.96
C LEU A 20 -0.33 -23.82 15.47
N GLY A 21 -0.99 -22.78 14.92
CA GLY A 21 -0.49 -22.02 13.80
C GLY A 21 -0.10 -22.82 12.55
N SER A 22 -1.07 -23.33 11.77
CA SER A 22 -0.77 -23.63 10.37
C SER A 22 -0.21 -22.36 9.73
N PRO A 23 0.95 -22.39 9.03
CA PRO A 23 1.41 -21.26 8.25
C PRO A 23 0.27 -20.87 7.32
N ALA A 24 0.01 -19.56 7.18
CA ALA A 24 -1.05 -19.07 6.28
C ALA A 24 -0.84 -19.76 4.92
N GLN A 25 -1.76 -20.68 4.59
CA GLN A 25 -1.65 -21.46 3.36
C GLN A 25 -1.70 -20.49 2.18
N ALA A 26 -0.80 -20.69 1.20
CA ALA A 26 -0.76 -19.88 -0.01
C ALA A 26 -2.12 -19.92 -0.68
N ILE A 27 -2.75 -18.75 -0.89
CA ILE A 27 -4.05 -18.69 -1.54
C ILE A 27 -3.92 -18.84 -3.05
N THR A 28 -4.83 -19.61 -3.63
CA THR A 28 -4.89 -19.84 -5.07
C THR A 28 -6.12 -19.18 -5.69
N PRO A 29 -6.11 -18.89 -7.01
CA PRO A 29 -7.30 -18.42 -7.72
C PRO A 29 -8.48 -19.39 -7.61
N ALA A 30 -8.21 -20.71 -7.53
CA ALA A 30 -9.25 -21.74 -7.37
C ALA A 30 -9.96 -21.62 -6.00
N GLU A 31 -9.21 -21.43 -4.92
CA GLU A 31 -9.78 -21.23 -3.58
C GLU A 31 -10.56 -19.93 -3.47
N ILE A 32 -10.09 -18.84 -4.09
CA ILE A 32 -10.79 -17.56 -4.17
C ILE A 32 -12.14 -17.75 -4.90
N LYS A 33 -12.14 -18.47 -6.04
CA LYS A 33 -13.37 -18.80 -6.79
C LYS A 33 -14.32 -19.67 -5.99
N ALA A 34 -13.82 -20.69 -5.31
CA ALA A 34 -14.65 -21.55 -4.48
C ALA A 34 -15.31 -20.78 -3.32
N ARG A 35 -14.61 -19.79 -2.75
CA ARG A 35 -15.13 -18.89 -1.71
C ARG A 35 -16.10 -17.83 -2.27
N GLY A 36 -16.10 -17.57 -3.57
CA GLY A 36 -16.94 -16.59 -4.26
C GLY A 36 -16.54 -15.13 -4.05
N LYS A 37 -15.46 -14.86 -3.36
CA LYS A 37 -14.96 -13.50 -3.10
C LYS A 37 -13.44 -13.45 -2.93
N ILE A 38 -12.85 -12.28 -3.28
CA ILE A 38 -11.47 -11.93 -2.98
C ILE A 38 -11.43 -10.81 -1.93
N ILE A 39 -10.58 -10.95 -0.91
CA ILE A 39 -10.40 -9.95 0.16
C ILE A 39 -9.18 -9.10 -0.21
N VAL A 40 -9.43 -7.83 -0.48
CA VAL A 40 -8.42 -6.88 -0.97
C VAL A 40 -8.09 -5.86 0.11
N GLY A 41 -6.83 -5.83 0.56
CA GLY A 41 -6.31 -4.74 1.38
C GLY A 41 -6.07 -3.51 0.50
N ILE A 42 -6.57 -2.37 0.94
CA ILE A 42 -6.54 -1.10 0.20
C ILE A 42 -6.33 0.08 1.16
N GLN A 43 -5.78 1.20 0.70
CA GLN A 43 -5.77 2.42 1.52
C GLN A 43 -7.17 3.02 1.62
N GLY A 44 -7.49 3.61 2.78
CA GLY A 44 -8.78 4.23 3.04
C GLY A 44 -8.75 5.77 3.11
N ASP A 45 -7.58 6.41 2.97
CA ASP A 45 -7.40 7.84 3.27
C ASP A 45 -6.55 8.62 2.25
N ASN A 46 -6.25 8.03 1.09
CA ASN A 46 -5.30 8.57 0.11
C ASN A 46 -5.91 8.72 -1.31
N PRO A 47 -6.83 9.67 -1.55
CA PRO A 47 -7.29 9.97 -2.89
C PRO A 47 -6.15 10.55 -3.76
N PRO A 48 -6.11 10.24 -5.06
CA PRO A 48 -7.06 9.48 -5.85
C PRO A 48 -6.82 7.96 -5.86
N TRP A 49 -5.88 7.45 -5.04
CA TRP A 49 -5.42 6.06 -5.04
C TRP A 49 -6.43 5.09 -4.45
N GLY A 50 -6.73 5.26 -3.14
CA GLY A 50 -7.69 4.48 -2.39
C GLY A 50 -8.21 5.30 -1.20
N PHE A 51 -9.52 5.46 -1.10
CA PHE A 51 -10.15 6.25 -0.05
C PHE A 51 -11.58 5.79 0.22
N VAL A 52 -12.06 6.09 1.42
CA VAL A 52 -13.46 5.88 1.78
C VAL A 52 -14.23 7.17 1.53
N THR A 53 -15.29 7.09 0.74
CA THR A 53 -16.19 8.23 0.45
C THR A 53 -17.02 8.60 1.68
N SER A 54 -17.66 9.77 1.66
CA SER A 54 -18.60 10.19 2.71
C SER A 54 -19.79 9.23 2.90
N ALA A 55 -20.10 8.42 1.88
CA ALA A 55 -21.12 7.37 1.95
C ALA A 55 -20.58 6.03 2.52
N GLY A 56 -19.33 6.02 3.03
CA GLY A 56 -18.71 4.81 3.57
C GLY A 56 -18.25 3.79 2.52
N LYS A 57 -18.26 4.15 1.22
CA LYS A 57 -17.86 3.25 0.14
C LYS A 57 -16.38 3.42 -0.18
N GLN A 58 -15.66 2.31 -0.38
CA GLN A 58 -14.30 2.32 -0.89
C GLN A 58 -14.29 2.74 -2.37
N ASP A 59 -13.41 3.67 -2.74
CA ASP A 59 -13.26 4.21 -4.08
C ASP A 59 -11.79 4.55 -4.39
N GLY A 60 -11.48 4.87 -5.65
CA GLY A 60 -10.13 5.24 -6.07
C GLY A 60 -9.58 4.35 -7.18
N LEU A 61 -8.38 4.71 -7.67
CA LEU A 61 -7.69 3.98 -8.75
C LEU A 61 -7.46 2.50 -8.38
N ASP A 62 -6.95 2.24 -7.19
CA ASP A 62 -6.67 0.89 -6.71
C ASP A 62 -7.97 0.09 -6.52
N ALA A 63 -9.08 0.75 -6.11
CA ALA A 63 -10.39 0.13 -5.98
C ALA A 63 -10.97 -0.29 -7.34
N ASP A 64 -10.85 0.57 -8.36
CA ASP A 64 -11.29 0.24 -9.72
C ASP A 64 -10.49 -0.93 -10.30
N ILE A 65 -9.15 -0.93 -10.17
CA ILE A 65 -8.30 -2.02 -10.67
C ILE A 65 -8.60 -3.34 -9.94
N ALA A 66 -8.73 -3.31 -8.61
CA ALA A 66 -9.08 -4.50 -7.84
C ALA A 66 -10.47 -5.04 -8.18
N THR A 67 -11.43 -4.16 -8.46
CA THR A 67 -12.78 -4.55 -8.91
C THR A 67 -12.73 -5.22 -10.28
N LEU A 68 -11.92 -4.70 -11.21
CA LEU A 68 -11.70 -5.33 -12.52
C LEU A 68 -11.04 -6.70 -12.37
N PHE A 69 -10.08 -6.85 -11.44
CA PHE A 69 -9.43 -8.14 -11.17
C PHE A 69 -10.42 -9.16 -10.56
N ALA A 70 -11.24 -8.74 -9.60
CA ALA A 70 -12.28 -9.60 -9.05
C ALA A 70 -13.29 -10.07 -10.13
N LYS A 71 -13.68 -9.17 -11.03
CA LYS A 71 -14.52 -9.49 -12.19
C LYS A 71 -13.84 -10.49 -13.12
N GLU A 72 -12.54 -10.37 -13.39
CA GLU A 72 -11.76 -11.32 -14.19
C GLU A 72 -11.75 -12.72 -13.55
N LEU A 73 -11.68 -12.79 -12.22
CA LEU A 73 -11.78 -14.05 -11.49
C LEU A 73 -13.21 -14.60 -11.40
N GLY A 74 -14.23 -13.81 -11.74
CA GLY A 74 -15.65 -14.18 -11.60
C GLY A 74 -16.13 -14.22 -10.15
N VAL A 75 -15.59 -13.35 -9.28
CA VAL A 75 -15.90 -13.28 -7.85
C VAL A 75 -16.25 -11.86 -7.41
N GLN A 76 -16.80 -11.72 -6.21
CA GLN A 76 -17.01 -10.42 -5.57
C GLN A 76 -15.72 -9.90 -4.94
N VAL A 77 -15.56 -8.58 -4.88
CA VAL A 77 -14.48 -7.94 -4.12
C VAL A 77 -15.00 -7.52 -2.74
N GLU A 78 -14.22 -7.86 -1.70
CA GLU A 78 -14.39 -7.35 -0.35
C GLU A 78 -13.19 -6.47 -0.01
N PHE A 79 -13.41 -5.19 0.24
CA PHE A 79 -12.35 -4.26 0.59
C PHE A 79 -12.13 -4.20 2.10
N VAL A 80 -10.86 -4.25 2.50
CA VAL A 80 -10.41 -4.00 3.87
C VAL A 80 -9.56 -2.74 3.86
N PRO A 81 -10.10 -1.58 4.29
CA PRO A 81 -9.33 -0.35 4.41
C PRO A 81 -8.21 -0.52 5.44
N LEU A 82 -7.00 -0.11 5.06
CA LEU A 82 -5.78 -0.26 5.84
C LEU A 82 -5.02 1.05 5.90
N GLU A 83 -4.48 1.35 7.06
CA GLU A 83 -3.45 2.36 7.21
C GLU A 83 -2.13 1.90 6.59
N VAL A 84 -1.27 2.85 6.26
CA VAL A 84 -0.02 2.63 5.51
C VAL A 84 0.86 1.55 6.13
N ASN A 85 1.10 1.60 7.44
CA ASN A 85 1.96 0.67 8.17
C ASN A 85 1.35 -0.72 8.40
N ASN A 86 0.02 -0.86 8.22
CA ASN A 86 -0.71 -2.11 8.44
C ASN A 86 -0.87 -2.96 7.17
N ARG A 87 -0.48 -2.44 5.98
CA ARG A 87 -0.68 -3.13 4.70
C ARG A 87 0.06 -4.46 4.63
N ILE A 88 1.38 -4.44 4.78
CA ILE A 88 2.21 -5.66 4.73
C ILE A 88 1.82 -6.65 5.85
N PRO A 89 1.69 -6.23 7.12
CA PRO A 89 1.19 -7.12 8.18
C PRO A 89 -0.16 -7.77 7.87
N ALA A 90 -1.13 -7.03 7.33
CA ALA A 90 -2.44 -7.60 6.97
C ALA A 90 -2.35 -8.68 5.89
N LEU A 91 -1.45 -8.51 4.91
CA LEU A 91 -1.19 -9.50 3.88
C LEU A 91 -0.48 -10.73 4.44
N THR A 92 0.62 -10.54 5.16
CA THR A 92 1.46 -11.66 5.65
C THR A 92 0.78 -12.51 6.71
N THR A 93 -0.16 -11.94 7.46
CA THR A 93 -0.99 -12.68 8.44
C THR A 93 -2.24 -13.32 7.83
N GLY A 94 -2.49 -13.13 6.52
CA GLY A 94 -3.67 -13.69 5.85
C GLY A 94 -4.99 -12.97 6.14
N ARG A 95 -4.95 -11.77 6.75
CA ARG A 95 -6.15 -10.94 6.95
C ARG A 95 -6.75 -10.48 5.62
N VAL A 96 -5.90 -10.32 4.60
CA VAL A 96 -6.28 -10.04 3.22
C VAL A 96 -5.58 -11.01 2.28
N ASP A 97 -6.17 -11.24 1.11
CA ASP A 97 -5.61 -12.14 0.09
C ASP A 97 -4.51 -11.45 -0.73
N VAL A 98 -4.77 -10.21 -1.11
CA VAL A 98 -3.89 -9.38 -1.95
C VAL A 98 -3.93 -7.92 -1.49
N LEU A 99 -2.91 -7.14 -1.87
CA LEU A 99 -2.93 -5.69 -1.71
C LEU A 99 -3.04 -5.00 -3.07
N PHE A 100 -4.02 -4.12 -3.20
CA PHE A 100 -4.07 -3.04 -4.18
C PHE A 100 -4.16 -1.75 -3.36
N ALA A 101 -3.01 -1.20 -2.98
CA ALA A 101 -2.94 -0.25 -1.86
C ALA A 101 -1.80 0.75 -1.98
N THR A 102 -1.58 1.33 -3.16
CA THR A 102 -0.47 2.29 -3.41
C THR A 102 0.88 1.70 -2.98
N MET A 103 1.11 0.43 -3.32
CA MET A 103 2.31 -0.28 -2.89
C MET A 103 3.49 0.07 -3.80
N ALA A 104 4.24 1.11 -3.41
CA ALA A 104 5.49 1.46 -4.08
C ALA A 104 6.47 0.30 -4.04
N MET A 105 7.00 -0.02 -5.21
CA MET A 105 7.96 -1.09 -5.43
C MET A 105 9.33 -0.66 -4.90
N LEU A 106 9.60 -1.04 -3.65
CA LEU A 106 10.87 -0.78 -2.96
C LEU A 106 11.55 -2.11 -2.63
N PRO A 107 12.88 -2.25 -2.85
CA PRO A 107 13.61 -3.49 -2.60
C PRO A 107 13.45 -4.03 -1.17
N GLU A 108 13.36 -3.14 -0.16
CA GLU A 108 13.12 -3.54 1.22
C GLU A 108 11.73 -4.17 1.43
N ARG A 109 10.71 -3.72 0.69
CA ARG A 109 9.36 -4.33 0.73
C ARG A 109 9.31 -5.66 0.00
N ALA A 110 10.08 -5.79 -1.10
CA ALA A 110 10.17 -7.05 -1.86
C ALA A 110 10.74 -8.22 -1.04
N LYS A 111 11.40 -7.94 0.09
CA LYS A 111 11.83 -8.98 1.05
C LYS A 111 10.68 -9.59 1.85
N ALA A 112 9.55 -8.90 1.95
CA ALA A 112 8.39 -9.32 2.74
C ALA A 112 7.17 -9.70 1.90
N VAL A 113 7.07 -9.20 0.68
CA VAL A 113 5.95 -9.43 -0.23
C VAL A 113 6.42 -9.66 -1.66
N GLN A 114 5.62 -10.37 -2.44
CA GLN A 114 5.82 -10.52 -3.88
C GLN A 114 5.05 -9.43 -4.62
N PHE A 115 5.75 -8.65 -5.43
CA PHE A 115 5.11 -7.67 -6.31
C PHE A 115 4.61 -8.29 -7.61
N SER A 116 3.54 -7.74 -8.14
CA SER A 116 3.13 -7.92 -9.53
C SER A 116 3.93 -7.01 -10.48
N LYS A 117 3.68 -7.08 -11.78
CA LYS A 117 4.03 -6.02 -12.74
C LYS A 117 3.43 -4.69 -12.28
N PRO A 118 4.11 -3.54 -12.55
CA PRO A 118 3.57 -2.23 -12.18
C PRO A 118 2.34 -1.87 -13.04
N TYR A 119 1.39 -1.17 -12.43
CA TYR A 119 0.21 -0.65 -13.12
C TYR A 119 0.06 0.86 -12.98
N VAL A 120 0.85 1.51 -12.10
CA VAL A 120 0.82 2.96 -11.91
C VAL A 120 2.16 3.49 -11.43
N ALA A 121 2.43 4.77 -11.70
CA ALA A 121 3.59 5.51 -11.20
C ALA A 121 3.14 6.61 -10.24
N ASN A 122 4.00 6.93 -9.28
CA ASN A 122 3.75 7.94 -8.26
C ASN A 122 5.02 8.72 -7.94
N THR A 123 4.97 10.03 -8.14
CA THR A 123 6.10 10.91 -7.84
C THR A 123 6.08 11.34 -6.38
N ILE A 124 7.16 11.06 -5.67
CA ILE A 124 7.36 11.43 -4.27
C ILE A 124 8.07 12.78 -4.20
N VAL A 125 7.52 13.69 -3.42
CA VAL A 125 7.95 15.08 -3.34
C VAL A 125 8.07 15.55 -1.88
N LEU A 126 8.86 16.62 -1.69
CA LEU A 126 8.72 17.50 -0.52
C LEU A 126 7.79 18.64 -0.90
N ILE A 127 6.77 18.87 -0.08
CA ILE A 127 5.86 19.98 -0.15
C ILE A 127 6.26 20.99 0.92
N GLY A 128 6.42 22.25 0.58
CA GLY A 128 6.84 23.29 1.50
C GLY A 128 6.19 24.64 1.22
N PRO A 129 6.37 25.64 2.12
CA PRO A 129 5.79 26.96 1.94
C PRO A 129 6.27 27.61 0.64
N LYS A 130 5.33 28.16 -0.13
CA LYS A 130 5.60 28.80 -1.43
C LYS A 130 6.58 29.97 -1.31
N LYS A 131 6.48 30.72 -0.20
CA LYS A 131 7.36 31.87 0.09
C LYS A 131 8.80 31.48 0.39
N ASP A 132 9.09 30.23 0.77
CA ASP A 132 10.41 29.80 1.19
C ASP A 132 11.17 29.19 0.01
N LYS A 133 12.47 29.45 -0.06
CA LYS A 133 13.35 28.86 -1.07
C LYS A 133 13.90 27.53 -0.54
N ILE A 134 13.30 26.42 -0.96
CA ILE A 134 13.78 25.06 -0.70
C ILE A 134 14.16 24.45 -2.04
N THR A 135 15.46 24.35 -2.31
CA THR A 135 15.98 23.91 -3.60
C THR A 135 16.97 22.76 -3.50
N THR A 136 17.42 22.44 -2.30
CA THR A 136 18.35 21.35 -2.02
C THR A 136 17.87 20.52 -0.82
N ASN A 137 18.44 19.34 -0.67
CA ASN A 137 18.15 18.49 0.47
C ASN A 137 18.60 19.14 1.80
N GLU A 138 19.68 19.92 1.78
CA GLU A 138 20.21 20.64 2.95
C GLU A 138 19.21 21.66 3.50
N ASP A 139 18.38 22.25 2.64
CA ASP A 139 17.34 23.18 3.07
C ASP A 139 16.30 22.54 3.97
N MET A 140 16.11 21.21 3.87
CA MET A 140 15.16 20.44 4.69
C MET A 140 15.42 20.56 6.19
N ALA A 141 16.69 20.76 6.60
CA ALA A 141 17.07 20.89 8.00
C ALA A 141 16.41 22.09 8.73
N LYS A 142 15.91 23.08 7.97
CA LYS A 142 15.28 24.28 8.50
C LYS A 142 13.81 24.06 8.93
N TYR A 143 13.25 22.86 8.64
CA TYR A 143 11.81 22.59 8.78
C TYR A 143 11.55 21.37 9.63
N THR A 144 10.45 21.37 10.38
CA THR A 144 9.84 20.15 10.89
C THR A 144 9.01 19.54 9.75
N ILE A 145 9.36 18.33 9.34
CA ILE A 145 8.75 17.66 8.17
C ILE A 145 7.81 16.57 8.66
N GLY A 146 6.53 16.62 8.20
CA GLY A 146 5.56 15.56 8.42
C GLY A 146 5.67 14.46 7.36
N VAL A 147 5.42 13.21 7.74
CA VAL A 147 5.29 12.08 6.80
C VAL A 147 4.28 11.06 7.32
N ALA A 148 3.65 10.31 6.43
CA ALA A 148 2.90 9.12 6.81
C ALA A 148 3.89 7.99 7.11
N LYS A 149 3.83 7.45 8.34
CA LYS A 149 4.74 6.42 8.86
C LYS A 149 4.75 5.18 7.97
N GLY A 150 5.95 4.73 7.57
CA GLY A 150 6.14 3.54 6.73
C GLY A 150 5.69 3.69 5.26
N ALA A 151 5.32 4.90 4.85
CA ALA A 151 5.04 5.22 3.46
C ALA A 151 6.35 5.41 2.66
N ALA A 152 6.25 5.42 1.31
CA ALA A 152 7.41 5.68 0.46
C ALA A 152 8.01 7.07 0.70
N GLN A 153 7.17 8.08 0.97
CA GLN A 153 7.62 9.42 1.33
C GLN A 153 8.37 9.47 2.66
N ASP A 154 8.03 8.63 3.65
CA ASP A 154 8.83 8.52 4.88
C ASP A 154 10.23 8.00 4.58
N THR A 155 10.33 6.95 3.77
CA THR A 155 11.63 6.41 3.30
C THR A 155 12.44 7.48 2.56
N GLN A 156 11.82 8.20 1.60
CA GLN A 156 12.52 9.20 0.79
C GLN A 156 12.95 10.42 1.61
N VAL A 157 12.09 10.95 2.46
CA VAL A 157 12.44 12.07 3.35
C VAL A 157 13.56 11.65 4.30
N THR A 158 13.45 10.48 4.94
CA THR A 158 14.48 10.00 5.89
C THR A 158 15.85 9.80 5.22
N LYS A 159 15.85 9.29 3.95
CA LYS A 159 17.08 9.06 3.19
C LYS A 159 17.77 10.36 2.76
N ASN A 160 16.99 11.37 2.39
CA ASN A 160 17.49 12.60 1.75
C ASN A 160 17.67 13.77 2.73
N ALA A 161 17.00 13.75 3.88
CA ALA A 161 17.12 14.81 4.87
C ALA A 161 18.49 14.78 5.56
N PRO A 162 19.10 15.97 5.79
CA PRO A 162 20.33 16.07 6.57
C PRO A 162 20.16 15.49 7.99
N SER A 163 21.29 15.05 8.56
CA SER A 163 21.31 14.59 9.94
C SER A 163 20.78 15.67 10.90
N GLY A 164 19.95 15.27 11.86
CA GLY A 164 19.32 16.19 12.81
C GLY A 164 18.03 16.86 12.33
N THR A 165 17.59 16.63 11.08
CA THR A 165 16.29 17.12 10.61
C THR A 165 15.16 16.51 11.44
N THR A 166 14.24 17.35 11.91
CA THR A 166 13.06 16.88 12.67
C THR A 166 12.01 16.30 11.73
N ILE A 167 11.78 14.99 11.82
CA ILE A 167 10.75 14.28 11.03
C ILE A 167 9.67 13.76 11.98
N ARG A 168 8.43 14.23 11.79
CA ARG A 168 7.24 13.76 12.54
C ARG A 168 6.47 12.75 11.70
N ARG A 169 6.21 11.59 12.28
CA ARG A 169 5.52 10.47 11.64
C ARG A 169 4.10 10.36 12.14
N TYR A 170 3.15 10.31 11.20
CA TYR A 170 1.71 10.21 11.46
C TYR A 170 1.20 8.85 10.98
N ASP A 171 0.09 8.37 11.54
CA ASP A 171 -0.44 7.03 11.26
C ASP A 171 -1.19 6.91 9.91
N GLY A 172 -1.09 7.90 9.03
CA GLY A 172 -1.68 7.86 7.69
C GLY A 172 -1.43 9.11 6.88
N ASP A 173 -1.93 9.10 5.66
CA ASP A 173 -1.77 10.20 4.72
C ASP A 173 -2.65 11.40 5.13
N ALA A 174 -3.89 11.17 5.55
CA ALA A 174 -4.79 12.24 5.99
C ALA A 174 -4.28 12.98 7.25
N PRO A 175 -3.85 12.31 8.33
CA PRO A 175 -3.26 12.98 9.49
C PRO A 175 -1.99 13.76 9.15
N SER A 176 -1.12 13.26 8.25
CA SER A 176 0.09 13.96 7.85
C SER A 176 -0.20 15.26 7.09
N ILE A 177 -1.17 15.24 6.16
CA ILE A 177 -1.63 16.43 5.45
C ILE A 177 -2.27 17.42 6.43
N GLN A 178 -3.11 16.95 7.34
CA GLN A 178 -3.74 17.80 8.34
C GLN A 178 -2.71 18.48 9.24
N ALA A 179 -1.61 17.81 9.57
CA ALA A 179 -0.53 18.40 10.35
C ALA A 179 0.15 19.58 9.63
N LEU A 180 0.30 19.52 8.29
CA LEU A 180 0.77 20.65 7.49
C LEU A 180 -0.26 21.78 7.47
N VAL A 181 -1.52 21.46 7.17
CA VAL A 181 -2.61 22.45 7.08
C VAL A 181 -2.82 23.18 8.40
N SER A 182 -2.71 22.49 9.53
CA SER A 182 -2.84 23.09 10.87
C SER A 182 -1.57 23.78 11.39
N GLY A 183 -0.44 23.71 10.67
CA GLY A 183 0.82 24.32 11.06
C GLY A 183 1.62 23.55 12.13
N GLN A 184 1.25 22.29 12.41
CA GLN A 184 2.03 21.43 13.33
C GLN A 184 3.39 21.03 12.75
N VAL A 185 3.50 21.02 11.41
CA VAL A 185 4.73 20.87 10.66
C VAL A 185 4.81 21.96 9.59
N GLN A 186 6.02 22.31 9.16
CA GLN A 186 6.24 23.37 8.18
C GLN A 186 6.41 22.84 6.75
N ALA A 187 6.77 21.56 6.59
CA ALA A 187 6.88 20.88 5.30
C ALA A 187 6.32 19.47 5.41
N LEU A 188 6.03 18.84 4.28
CA LEU A 188 5.43 17.52 4.19
C LEU A 188 6.12 16.68 3.13
N GLY A 189 6.60 15.50 3.49
CA GLY A 189 6.89 14.46 2.50
C GLY A 189 5.58 13.85 2.03
N GLY A 190 5.35 13.89 0.74
CA GLY A 190 4.10 13.44 0.15
C GLY A 190 4.27 12.96 -1.29
N ASN A 191 3.17 12.87 -1.99
CA ASN A 191 3.13 12.69 -3.43
C ASN A 191 2.47 13.91 -4.10
N ILE A 192 2.66 14.04 -5.42
CA ILE A 192 2.16 15.21 -6.17
C ILE A 192 0.65 15.45 -6.01
N PHE A 193 -0.15 14.44 -5.71
CA PHE A 193 -1.61 14.55 -5.56
C PHE A 193 -2.03 15.14 -4.22
N TYR A 194 -1.13 15.23 -3.22
CA TYR A 194 -1.45 15.85 -1.93
C TYR A 194 -1.79 17.32 -2.05
N MET A 195 -1.21 18.01 -3.04
CA MET A 195 -1.47 19.43 -3.27
C MET A 195 -2.96 19.74 -3.43
N GLN A 196 -3.73 18.87 -4.10
CA GLN A 196 -5.17 19.08 -4.25
C GLN A 196 -5.90 19.19 -2.90
N ARG A 197 -5.48 18.42 -1.90
CA ARG A 197 -6.06 18.43 -0.55
C ARG A 197 -5.55 19.58 0.28
N ILE A 198 -4.27 19.90 0.16
CA ILE A 198 -3.63 21.03 0.85
C ILE A 198 -4.25 22.35 0.40
N GLU A 199 -4.49 22.52 -0.90
CA GLU A 199 -5.14 23.71 -1.48
C GLU A 199 -6.58 23.93 -0.98
N GLN A 200 -7.29 22.88 -0.57
CA GLN A 200 -8.63 23.02 0.05
C GLN A 200 -8.57 23.67 1.44
N GLY A 201 -7.51 23.43 2.21
CA GLY A 201 -7.35 23.97 3.56
C GLY A 201 -6.49 25.24 3.63
N ARG A 202 -5.49 25.35 2.76
CA ARG A 202 -4.49 26.43 2.73
C ARG A 202 -4.18 26.85 1.29
N PRO A 203 -5.12 27.50 0.59
CA PRO A 203 -4.98 27.82 -0.83
C PRO A 203 -3.80 28.76 -1.09
N GLY A 204 -2.96 28.40 -2.06
CA GLY A 204 -1.83 29.21 -2.54
C GLY A 204 -0.63 29.32 -1.58
N GLU A 205 -0.64 28.64 -0.44
CA GLU A 205 0.43 28.78 0.56
C GLU A 205 1.58 27.80 0.36
N PHE A 206 1.34 26.66 -0.28
CA PHE A 206 2.31 25.58 -0.47
C PHE A 206 2.54 25.26 -1.93
N GLU A 207 3.65 24.58 -2.21
CA GLU A 207 3.98 24.02 -3.53
C GLU A 207 4.91 22.81 -3.39
N ASN A 208 5.04 22.02 -4.45
CA ASN A 208 6.08 20.99 -4.53
C ASN A 208 7.45 21.67 -4.64
N LYS A 209 8.38 21.33 -3.74
CA LYS A 209 9.72 21.93 -3.63
C LYS A 209 10.81 21.05 -4.19
N LEU A 210 10.85 19.79 -3.74
CA LEU A 210 11.84 18.81 -4.18
C LEU A 210 11.11 17.59 -4.71
N GLU A 211 11.57 17.08 -5.84
CA GLU A 211 11.15 15.79 -6.37
C GLU A 211 12.21 14.75 -5.99
N PHE A 212 11.85 13.77 -5.19
CA PHE A 212 12.79 12.74 -4.74
C PHE A 212 12.90 11.60 -5.73
N GLN A 213 11.76 11.01 -6.10
CA GLN A 213 11.75 9.83 -6.95
C GLN A 213 10.36 9.61 -7.57
N ASN A 214 10.35 9.16 -8.83
CA ASN A 214 9.18 8.57 -9.44
C ASN A 214 9.19 7.07 -9.16
N LEU A 215 8.22 6.58 -8.39
CA LEU A 215 8.10 5.19 -7.97
C LEU A 215 6.96 4.51 -8.72
N TYR A 216 7.16 3.25 -9.07
CA TYR A 216 6.11 2.39 -9.63
C TYR A 216 5.39 1.66 -8.50
N ASN A 217 4.08 1.46 -8.67
CA ASN A 217 3.28 0.68 -7.74
C ASN A 217 2.74 -0.58 -8.43
N GLY A 218 2.71 -1.66 -7.69
CA GLY A 218 2.15 -2.95 -8.10
C GLY A 218 1.22 -3.52 -7.03
N ALA A 219 0.46 -4.52 -7.38
CA ALA A 219 -0.24 -5.34 -6.41
C ALA A 219 0.76 -6.22 -5.65
N CYS A 220 0.39 -6.64 -4.44
CA CYS A 220 1.23 -7.54 -3.66
C CYS A 220 0.47 -8.79 -3.25
N THR A 221 1.20 -9.91 -3.29
CA THR A 221 0.82 -11.20 -2.74
C THR A 221 1.85 -11.63 -1.69
N ARG A 222 1.58 -12.66 -0.91
CA ARG A 222 2.58 -13.25 -0.03
C ARG A 222 3.70 -13.87 -0.87
N LEU A 223 4.88 -13.97 -0.29
CA LEU A 223 6.01 -14.66 -0.93
C LEU A 223 5.63 -16.13 -1.24
N GLY A 224 6.03 -16.63 -2.42
CA GLY A 224 5.75 -18.00 -2.83
C GLY A 224 4.34 -18.25 -3.40
N GLU A 225 3.45 -17.28 -3.42
CA GLU A 225 2.10 -17.39 -4.01
C GLU A 225 2.13 -17.23 -5.53
N LYS A 226 2.65 -18.26 -6.22
CA LYS A 226 2.91 -18.23 -7.67
C LYS A 226 1.64 -18.06 -8.50
N GLU A 227 0.59 -18.80 -8.19
CA GLU A 227 -0.62 -18.84 -9.01
C GLU A 227 -1.38 -17.51 -8.99
N ILE A 228 -1.59 -16.93 -7.81
CA ILE A 228 -2.30 -15.65 -7.69
C ILE A 228 -1.46 -14.48 -8.25
N ASN A 229 -0.13 -14.49 -8.04
CA ASN A 229 0.77 -13.51 -8.65
C ASN A 229 0.74 -13.60 -10.19
N ALA A 230 0.78 -14.81 -10.76
CA ALA A 230 0.68 -15.03 -12.21
C ALA A 230 -0.68 -14.56 -12.77
N ALA A 231 -1.77 -14.84 -12.05
CA ALA A 231 -3.11 -14.37 -12.43
C ALA A 231 -3.20 -12.84 -12.45
N ILE A 232 -2.63 -12.15 -11.43
CA ILE A 232 -2.56 -10.69 -11.38
C ILE A 232 -1.73 -10.15 -12.54
N ASN A 233 -0.57 -10.74 -12.85
CA ASN A 233 0.30 -10.30 -13.93
C ASN A 233 -0.38 -10.44 -15.30
N THR A 234 -1.06 -11.56 -15.56
CA THR A 234 -1.84 -11.78 -16.78
C THR A 234 -2.97 -10.75 -16.90
N PHE A 235 -3.67 -10.47 -15.81
CA PHE A 235 -4.70 -9.44 -15.76
C PHE A 235 -4.14 -8.04 -16.04
N ILE A 236 -3.01 -7.66 -15.44
CA ILE A 236 -2.36 -6.37 -15.67
C ILE A 236 -1.96 -6.22 -17.14
N ASP A 237 -1.37 -7.25 -17.76
CA ASP A 237 -1.05 -7.23 -19.19
C ASP A 237 -2.31 -7.04 -20.05
N LYS A 238 -3.40 -7.74 -19.71
CA LYS A 238 -4.69 -7.65 -20.40
C LYS A 238 -5.27 -6.23 -20.35
N ILE A 239 -5.35 -5.60 -19.15
CA ILE A 239 -5.93 -4.26 -19.01
C ILE A 239 -5.07 -3.16 -19.65
N LYS A 240 -3.76 -3.38 -19.75
CA LYS A 240 -2.86 -2.53 -20.54
C LYS A 240 -3.14 -2.65 -22.03
N ALA A 241 -3.28 -3.87 -22.54
CA ALA A 241 -3.46 -4.14 -23.97
C ALA A 241 -4.83 -3.72 -24.50
N ASN A 242 -5.89 -3.87 -23.71
CA ASN A 242 -7.28 -3.60 -24.15
C ASN A 242 -7.77 -2.17 -23.83
N GLY A 243 -6.92 -1.32 -23.21
CA GLY A 243 -7.22 0.06 -22.89
C GLY A 243 -8.06 0.28 -21.61
N GLU A 244 -8.38 -0.77 -20.86
CA GLU A 244 -9.08 -0.60 -19.57
C GLU A 244 -8.26 0.16 -18.56
N LEU A 245 -6.93 -0.04 -18.51
CA LEU A 245 -6.05 0.73 -17.64
C LEU A 245 -6.06 2.22 -17.99
N GLN A 246 -6.11 2.58 -19.30
CA GLN A 246 -6.22 3.99 -19.72
C GLN A 246 -7.53 4.61 -19.24
N LYS A 247 -8.66 3.90 -19.27
CA LYS A 247 -9.95 4.41 -18.74
C LYS A 247 -9.86 4.70 -17.23
N VAL A 248 -9.17 3.86 -16.48
CA VAL A 248 -8.93 4.10 -15.05
C VAL A 248 -8.05 5.33 -14.84
N TYR A 249 -7.00 5.50 -15.65
CA TYR A 249 -6.15 6.68 -15.62
C TYR A 249 -6.92 7.96 -15.98
N ASP A 250 -7.76 7.91 -17.02
CA ASP A 250 -8.59 9.05 -17.42
C ASP A 250 -9.55 9.48 -16.31
N LYS A 251 -10.08 8.51 -15.56
CA LYS A 251 -10.95 8.79 -14.42
C LYS A 251 -10.20 9.46 -13.27
N TRP A 252 -9.04 8.96 -12.89
CA TRP A 252 -8.38 9.30 -11.63
C TRP A 252 -7.17 10.22 -11.78
N MET A 253 -6.32 9.99 -12.79
CA MET A 253 -5.04 10.66 -12.94
C MET A 253 -5.08 11.81 -13.93
N LYS A 254 -6.02 11.77 -14.90
CA LYS A 254 -6.15 12.78 -15.98
C LYS A 254 -4.89 12.92 -16.86
N VAL A 255 -4.13 11.85 -16.98
CA VAL A 255 -2.92 11.76 -17.81
C VAL A 255 -2.88 10.42 -18.55
N PRO A 256 -2.13 10.31 -19.66
CA PRO A 256 -1.90 9.03 -20.33
C PRO A 256 -1.22 8.00 -19.42
N VAL A 257 -1.47 6.72 -19.65
CA VAL A 257 -0.74 5.64 -18.98
C VAL A 257 0.74 5.73 -19.33
N HIS A 258 1.58 5.69 -18.30
CA HIS A 258 3.02 5.70 -18.46
C HIS A 258 3.53 4.40 -19.10
N LYS A 259 4.67 4.48 -19.80
CA LYS A 259 5.42 3.27 -20.14
C LYS A 259 6.06 2.74 -18.85
N PHE A 260 5.71 1.52 -18.50
CA PHE A 260 6.27 0.84 -17.33
C PHE A 260 7.54 0.09 -17.70
N PRO A 261 8.49 -0.07 -16.76
CA PRO A 261 9.69 -0.88 -16.98
C PRO A 261 9.34 -2.37 -16.95
N ASP A 262 10.12 -3.16 -17.68
CA ASP A 262 10.01 -4.62 -17.69
C ASP A 262 10.70 -5.26 -16.47
N SER A 263 11.58 -4.52 -15.79
CA SER A 263 12.29 -4.94 -14.58
C SER A 263 12.62 -3.75 -13.70
N LEU A 264 12.77 -3.99 -12.40
CA LEU A 264 13.27 -3.03 -11.42
C LEU A 264 14.37 -3.71 -10.60
N GLU A 265 15.43 -2.97 -10.29
CA GLU A 265 16.54 -3.49 -9.49
C GLU A 265 16.06 -3.98 -8.11
N GLY A 266 16.44 -5.21 -7.76
CA GLY A 266 16.07 -5.82 -6.48
C GLY A 266 14.59 -6.20 -6.33
N ILE A 267 13.81 -6.19 -7.44
CA ILE A 267 12.38 -6.52 -7.40
C ILE A 267 12.04 -7.48 -8.55
N THR A 268 11.52 -8.64 -8.21
CA THR A 268 10.97 -9.59 -9.19
C THR A 268 9.46 -9.40 -9.29
N PHE A 269 8.92 -9.40 -10.53
CA PHE A 269 7.47 -9.28 -10.76
C PHE A 269 6.77 -10.64 -10.79
N THR A 270 7.55 -11.72 -10.81
CA THR A 270 7.04 -13.09 -10.89
C THR A 270 7.52 -13.87 -9.68
N ALA A 271 6.60 -14.53 -8.97
CA ALA A 271 6.94 -15.39 -7.85
C ALA A 271 7.68 -16.65 -8.34
N SER A 272 8.79 -16.96 -7.69
CA SER A 272 9.65 -18.13 -7.98
C SER A 272 9.24 -19.35 -7.17
#